data_88d4ef4cff17b35d7d7f5a8917b50a81
#
_entry.id   88d4ef4cff17b35d7d7f5a8917b50a81
#
_cell.length_a   1.000
_cell.length_b   1.000
_cell.length_c   1.000
_cell.angle_alpha   90.00
_cell.angle_beta   90.00
_cell.angle_gamma   90.00
#
_symmetry.space_group_name_H-M   'P 1'
#
loop_
_entity.id
_entity.type
_entity.pdbx_description
1 polymer ?
#
loop_
_entity_poly.entity_id
_entity_poly.type
_entity_poly.pdbx_seq_one_letter_code
_entity_poly.pdbx_strand_id
1 'polypeptide(L)'
;AENNTYLRHTDAATIQEYADFVRDHDMILILDLQIGHSNVKDEIATVSDFLKLPYVHLALDPEFAMSGDQVPGEAIGSINASDVTEAQNEVAAIVAENHLPPKMLIVHRFTENMVTNSENIKPVNNVQVVIDFDGFGDPNSKIGLYQHIIGLGGAQFDGIKLFYKHDDPLMSPADVVALKPD
;
A
#
# COMPACT_ATOMS: atom_id res chain seq x y z
N ALA A 1 3.29 17.99 -13.73
CA ALA A 1 2.87 16.60 -13.85
C ALA A 1 2.42 16.35 -15.28
N GLU A 2 2.85 15.28 -15.88
CA GLU A 2 2.42 14.90 -17.22
C GLU A 2 0.92 14.54 -17.16
N ASN A 3 0.16 15.03 -18.14
CA ASN A 3 -1.25 14.68 -18.37
C ASN A 3 -2.26 15.04 -17.25
N ASN A 4 -2.05 16.06 -16.44
CA ASN A 4 -2.95 16.48 -15.34
C ASN A 4 -3.21 15.40 -14.25
N THR A 5 -2.43 14.34 -14.19
CA THR A 5 -2.59 13.29 -13.18
C THR A 5 -1.93 13.65 -11.85
N TYR A 6 -1.08 14.66 -11.82
CA TYR A 6 -0.21 15.04 -10.69
C TYR A 6 0.81 13.95 -10.30
N LEU A 7 1.04 12.97 -11.16
CA LEU A 7 1.97 11.87 -10.92
C LEU A 7 3.34 12.14 -11.57
N ARG A 8 4.35 11.61 -10.93
CA ARG A 8 5.70 11.50 -11.47
C ARG A 8 6.20 10.07 -11.22
N HIS A 9 6.29 9.30 -12.28
CA HIS A 9 6.79 7.94 -12.19
C HIS A 9 8.31 7.91 -12.03
N THR A 10 8.79 6.99 -11.20
CA THR A 10 10.20 6.62 -11.15
C THR A 10 10.55 5.90 -12.46
N ASP A 11 11.67 6.25 -13.08
CA ASP A 11 12.08 5.60 -14.32
C ASP A 11 12.43 4.12 -14.12
N ALA A 12 12.22 3.33 -15.18
CA ALA A 12 12.40 1.89 -15.12
C ALA A 12 13.84 1.47 -14.78
N ALA A 13 14.85 2.25 -15.17
CA ALA A 13 16.25 1.94 -14.84
C ALA A 13 16.51 2.04 -13.33
N THR A 14 15.97 3.08 -12.69
CA THR A 14 16.06 3.24 -11.23
C THR A 14 15.33 2.09 -10.50
N ILE A 15 14.12 1.71 -10.94
CA ILE A 15 13.42 0.57 -10.34
C ILE A 15 14.23 -0.71 -10.51
N GLN A 16 14.85 -0.92 -11.68
CA GLN A 16 15.69 -2.08 -11.94
C GLN A 16 16.91 -2.13 -11.03
N GLU A 17 17.58 -1.00 -10.76
CA GLU A 17 18.69 -0.93 -9.82
C GLU A 17 18.29 -1.39 -8.42
N TYR A 18 17.12 -0.94 -7.92
CA TYR A 18 16.60 -1.41 -6.62
C TYR A 18 16.22 -2.89 -6.66
N ALA A 19 15.61 -3.36 -7.74
CA ALA A 19 15.23 -4.76 -7.89
C ALA A 19 16.46 -5.68 -7.89
N ASP A 20 17.54 -5.29 -8.57
CA ASP A 20 18.80 -6.02 -8.58
C ASP A 20 19.47 -5.99 -7.20
N PHE A 21 19.47 -4.84 -6.53
CA PHE A 21 20.04 -4.72 -5.20
C PHE A 21 19.33 -5.63 -4.18
N VAL A 22 17.99 -5.62 -4.12
CA VAL A 22 17.27 -6.45 -3.14
C VAL A 22 17.41 -7.94 -3.44
N ARG A 23 17.46 -8.33 -4.72
CA ARG A 23 17.75 -9.72 -5.11
C ARG A 23 19.10 -10.19 -4.59
N ASP A 24 20.14 -9.38 -4.77
CA ASP A 24 21.52 -9.73 -4.42
C ASP A 24 21.76 -9.71 -2.89
N HIS A 25 20.80 -9.21 -2.10
CA HIS A 25 20.84 -9.13 -0.64
C HIS A 25 19.74 -9.93 0.07
N ASP A 26 19.04 -10.81 -0.64
CA ASP A 26 17.93 -11.61 -0.11
C ASP A 26 16.85 -10.76 0.59
N MET A 27 16.52 -9.62 -0.03
CA MET A 27 15.52 -8.68 0.44
C MET A 27 14.28 -8.71 -0.47
N ILE A 28 13.25 -7.99 -0.09
CA ILE A 28 12.07 -7.72 -0.93
C ILE A 28 12.03 -6.23 -1.32
N LEU A 29 11.41 -5.95 -2.46
CA LEU A 29 11.08 -4.60 -2.90
C LEU A 29 9.57 -4.40 -2.86
N ILE A 30 9.13 -3.30 -2.29
CA ILE A 30 7.72 -2.88 -2.35
C ILE A 30 7.67 -1.63 -3.21
N LEU A 31 6.91 -1.70 -4.32
CA LEU A 31 6.63 -0.56 -5.16
C LEU A 31 5.35 0.11 -4.66
N ASP A 32 5.49 1.35 -4.21
CA ASP A 32 4.40 2.12 -3.61
C ASP A 32 3.83 3.09 -4.65
N LEU A 33 2.55 2.90 -4.99
CA LEU A 33 1.86 3.65 -6.04
C LEU A 33 0.96 4.74 -5.44
N GLN A 34 1.24 5.97 -5.82
CA GLN A 34 0.31 7.08 -5.72
C GLN A 34 -0.60 7.08 -6.94
N ILE A 35 -1.89 7.36 -6.76
CA ILE A 35 -2.88 7.25 -7.85
C ILE A 35 -3.13 8.58 -8.55
N GLY A 36 -3.00 9.71 -7.84
CA GLY A 36 -3.29 11.02 -8.40
C GLY A 36 -4.70 11.08 -9.00
N HIS A 37 -4.82 11.66 -10.19
CA HIS A 37 -6.04 11.64 -11.01
C HIS A 37 -6.06 10.52 -12.06
N SER A 38 -5.25 9.48 -11.86
CA SER A 38 -5.27 8.25 -12.65
C SER A 38 -6.25 7.23 -12.05
N ASN A 39 -6.04 5.96 -12.27
CA ASN A 39 -6.74 4.86 -11.65
C ASN A 39 -5.78 3.73 -11.29
N VAL A 40 -6.21 2.85 -10.38
CA VAL A 40 -5.37 1.78 -9.84
C VAL A 40 -4.84 0.85 -10.92
N LYS A 41 -5.67 0.49 -11.89
CA LYS A 41 -5.28 -0.43 -12.97
C LYS A 41 -4.19 0.14 -13.86
N ASP A 42 -4.33 1.39 -14.30
CA ASP A 42 -3.35 2.05 -15.16
C ASP A 42 -2.03 2.24 -14.43
N GLU A 43 -2.06 2.58 -13.13
CA GLU A 43 -0.84 2.71 -12.34
C GLU A 43 -0.14 1.36 -12.11
N ILE A 44 -0.86 0.28 -11.84
CA ILE A 44 -0.28 -1.07 -11.77
C ILE A 44 0.36 -1.48 -13.11
N ALA A 45 -0.25 -1.13 -14.22
CA ALA A 45 0.29 -1.44 -15.53
C ALA A 45 1.69 -0.84 -15.76
N THR A 46 1.98 0.34 -15.17
CA THR A 46 3.31 1.00 -15.27
C THR A 46 4.45 0.21 -14.64
N VAL A 47 4.14 -0.66 -13.66
CA VAL A 47 5.12 -1.45 -12.91
C VAL A 47 4.94 -2.97 -13.10
N SER A 48 4.04 -3.38 -13.98
CA SER A 48 3.64 -4.78 -14.15
C SER A 48 4.81 -5.72 -14.48
N ASP A 49 5.80 -5.26 -15.25
CA ASP A 49 7.00 -6.06 -15.57
C ASP A 49 7.85 -6.34 -14.34
N PHE A 50 7.95 -5.41 -13.41
CA PHE A 50 8.65 -5.61 -12.16
C PHE A 50 7.89 -6.55 -11.20
N LEU A 51 6.56 -6.52 -11.23
CA LEU A 51 5.73 -7.44 -10.45
C LEU A 51 5.86 -8.91 -10.89
N LYS A 52 6.45 -9.20 -12.04
CA LYS A 52 6.83 -10.56 -12.45
C LYS A 52 8.04 -11.11 -11.69
N LEU A 53 8.77 -10.26 -10.97
CA LEU A 53 9.89 -10.69 -10.12
C LEU A 53 9.33 -11.20 -8.78
N PRO A 54 9.73 -12.41 -8.29
CA PRO A 54 9.10 -13.04 -7.11
C PRO A 54 9.25 -12.24 -5.82
N TYR A 55 10.28 -11.43 -5.70
CA TYR A 55 10.61 -10.61 -4.53
C TYR A 55 10.11 -9.16 -4.62
N VAL A 56 9.35 -8.80 -5.68
CA VAL A 56 8.74 -7.47 -5.82
C VAL A 56 7.26 -7.54 -5.47
N HIS A 57 6.83 -6.67 -4.59
CA HIS A 57 5.46 -6.55 -4.08
C HIS A 57 4.90 -5.16 -4.35
N LEU A 58 3.64 -4.94 -4.03
CA LEU A 58 2.91 -3.71 -4.33
C LEU A 58 2.37 -3.05 -3.07
N ALA A 59 2.41 -1.72 -3.03
CA ALA A 59 1.63 -0.91 -2.11
C ALA A 59 0.78 0.11 -2.87
N LEU A 60 -0.35 0.47 -2.32
CA LEU A 60 -1.21 1.57 -2.75
C LEU A 60 -1.24 2.63 -1.66
N ASP A 61 -1.08 3.88 -2.07
CA ASP A 61 -1.19 5.04 -1.18
C ASP A 61 -2.46 5.86 -1.51
N PRO A 62 -3.59 5.53 -0.87
CA PRO A 62 -4.86 6.21 -1.10
C PRO A 62 -4.86 7.70 -0.75
N GLU A 63 -3.93 8.16 0.10
CA GLU A 63 -3.82 9.58 0.47
C GLU A 63 -3.75 10.48 -0.76
N PHE A 64 -3.15 10.00 -1.84
CA PHE A 64 -2.96 10.74 -3.09
C PHE A 64 -3.91 10.32 -4.21
N ALA A 65 -4.97 9.54 -3.93
CA ALA A 65 -6.00 9.20 -4.90
C ALA A 65 -7.07 10.31 -4.98
N MET A 66 -6.97 11.16 -5.99
CA MET A 66 -7.75 12.39 -6.11
C MET A 66 -8.97 12.24 -7.01
N SER A 67 -10.02 13.01 -6.71
CA SER A 67 -11.23 13.11 -7.54
C SER A 67 -11.64 14.56 -7.75
N GLY A 68 -12.38 14.83 -8.84
CA GLY A 68 -12.82 16.20 -9.16
C GLY A 68 -11.65 17.16 -9.31
N ASP A 69 -11.69 18.29 -8.62
CA ASP A 69 -10.68 19.35 -8.65
C ASP A 69 -9.68 19.27 -7.47
N GLN A 70 -9.63 18.14 -6.76
CA GLN A 70 -8.72 17.97 -5.62
C GLN A 70 -7.26 17.96 -6.09
N VAL A 71 -6.38 18.50 -5.24
CA VAL A 71 -4.94 18.55 -5.48
C VAL A 71 -4.21 17.70 -4.45
N PRO A 72 -3.32 16.77 -4.86
CA PRO A 72 -2.54 15.97 -3.93
C PRO A 72 -1.74 16.85 -2.95
N GLY A 73 -1.81 16.51 -1.65
CA GLY A 73 -1.18 17.28 -0.58
C GLY A 73 -2.02 18.46 -0.04
N GLU A 74 -3.11 18.86 -0.72
CA GLU A 74 -4.10 19.82 -0.21
C GLU A 74 -5.35 19.13 0.35
N ALA A 75 -5.60 17.91 -0.08
CA ALA A 75 -6.70 17.06 0.40
C ALA A 75 -6.19 15.64 0.61
N ILE A 76 -6.80 14.93 1.56
CA ILE A 76 -6.60 13.48 1.73
C ILE A 76 -7.48 12.77 0.70
N GLY A 77 -6.85 11.92 -0.11
CA GLY A 77 -7.53 11.14 -1.14
C GLY A 77 -8.27 9.91 -0.59
N SER A 78 -8.89 9.19 -1.50
CA SER A 78 -9.70 8.02 -1.17
C SER A 78 -9.79 7.05 -2.34
N ILE A 79 -9.74 5.75 -2.03
CA ILE A 79 -10.11 4.67 -2.93
C ILE A 79 -11.29 3.88 -2.36
N ASN A 80 -11.97 3.10 -3.20
CA ASN A 80 -13.04 2.23 -2.76
C ASN A 80 -12.54 0.78 -2.63
N ALA A 81 -13.25 -0.04 -1.89
CA ALA A 81 -13.00 -1.49 -1.83
C ALA A 81 -12.94 -2.15 -3.22
N SER A 82 -13.68 -1.61 -4.20
CA SER A 82 -13.62 -2.09 -5.61
C SER A 82 -12.24 -1.85 -6.23
N ASP A 83 -11.59 -0.74 -5.91
CA ASP A 83 -10.26 -0.41 -6.44
C ASP A 83 -9.20 -1.34 -5.85
N VAL A 84 -9.31 -1.67 -4.55
CA VAL A 84 -8.46 -2.70 -3.92
C VAL A 84 -8.70 -4.07 -4.54
N THR A 85 -9.97 -4.42 -4.81
CA THR A 85 -10.33 -5.69 -5.48
C THR A 85 -9.78 -5.74 -6.91
N GLU A 86 -9.80 -4.62 -7.63
CA GLU A 86 -9.18 -4.53 -8.97
C GLU A 86 -7.68 -4.77 -8.87
N ALA A 87 -6.99 -4.11 -7.92
CA ALA A 87 -5.57 -4.34 -7.67
C ALA A 87 -5.26 -5.81 -7.35
N GLN A 88 -6.05 -6.43 -6.48
CA GLN A 88 -5.91 -7.86 -6.17
C GLN A 88 -6.02 -8.72 -7.43
N ASN A 89 -6.98 -8.45 -8.30
CA ASN A 89 -7.19 -9.23 -9.52
C ASN A 89 -6.03 -9.05 -10.53
N GLU A 90 -5.55 -7.82 -10.73
CA GLU A 90 -4.39 -7.55 -11.60
C GLU A 90 -3.13 -8.26 -11.08
N VAL A 91 -2.84 -8.16 -9.77
CA VAL A 91 -1.70 -8.84 -9.15
C VAL A 91 -1.86 -10.36 -9.21
N ALA A 92 -3.06 -10.90 -8.95
CA ALA A 92 -3.33 -12.33 -9.03
C ALA A 92 -3.14 -12.89 -10.45
N ALA A 93 -3.53 -12.14 -11.47
CA ALA A 93 -3.31 -12.50 -12.86
C ALA A 93 -1.80 -12.60 -13.17
N ILE A 94 -1.01 -11.60 -12.76
CA ILE A 94 0.47 -11.62 -12.91
C ILE A 94 1.08 -12.84 -12.22
N VAL A 95 0.63 -13.15 -10.99
CA VAL A 95 1.10 -14.33 -10.23
C VAL A 95 0.78 -15.63 -10.97
N ALA A 96 -0.45 -15.77 -11.45
CA ALA A 96 -0.90 -16.99 -12.12
C ALA A 96 -0.18 -17.20 -13.46
N GLU A 97 -0.08 -16.16 -14.29
CA GLU A 97 0.55 -16.21 -15.61
C GLU A 97 2.07 -16.53 -15.53
N ASN A 98 2.73 -16.07 -14.47
CA ASN A 98 4.18 -16.23 -14.31
C ASN A 98 4.57 -17.30 -13.28
N HIS A 99 3.60 -18.06 -12.75
CA HIS A 99 3.82 -19.12 -11.76
C HIS A 99 4.61 -18.65 -10.52
N LEU A 100 4.27 -17.47 -10.00
CA LEU A 100 4.98 -16.81 -8.90
C LEU A 100 4.46 -17.27 -7.52
N PRO A 101 5.25 -17.08 -6.45
CA PRO A 101 4.73 -17.15 -5.10
C PRO A 101 3.68 -16.05 -4.86
N PRO A 102 2.83 -16.19 -3.83
CA PRO A 102 1.87 -15.15 -3.46
C PRO A 102 2.54 -13.80 -3.24
N LYS A 103 1.82 -12.73 -3.58
CA LYS A 103 2.30 -11.36 -3.42
C LYS A 103 1.57 -10.63 -2.30
N MET A 104 2.28 -9.75 -1.62
CA MET A 104 1.67 -8.77 -0.73
C MET A 104 1.10 -7.62 -1.56
N LEU A 105 -0.09 -7.17 -1.17
CA LEU A 105 -0.70 -5.91 -1.56
C LEU A 105 -0.92 -5.10 -0.28
N ILE A 106 -0.07 -4.12 -0.05
CA ILE A 106 -0.18 -3.21 1.08
C ILE A 106 -1.10 -2.07 0.70
N VAL A 107 -1.98 -1.66 1.59
CA VAL A 107 -2.84 -0.48 1.42
C VAL A 107 -2.64 0.42 2.61
N HIS A 108 -2.05 1.60 2.40
CA HIS A 108 -1.83 2.59 3.44
C HIS A 108 -3.15 3.21 3.88
N ARG A 109 -3.31 3.38 5.19
CA ARG A 109 -4.53 3.96 5.74
C ARG A 109 -4.29 4.59 7.12
N PHE A 110 -4.55 5.87 7.27
CA PHE A 110 -4.53 6.56 8.58
C PHE A 110 -5.84 7.27 8.92
N THR A 111 -6.79 7.34 7.96
CA THR A 111 -8.17 7.79 8.22
C THR A 111 -9.18 6.80 7.67
N GLU A 112 -10.43 6.85 8.22
CA GLU A 112 -11.51 5.97 7.77
C GLU A 112 -11.81 6.11 6.28
N ASN A 113 -11.82 7.36 5.79
CA ASN A 113 -12.27 7.68 4.44
C ASN A 113 -11.23 7.38 3.36
N MET A 114 -9.99 7.05 3.70
CA MET A 114 -8.98 6.68 2.70
C MET A 114 -9.32 5.39 1.96
N VAL A 115 -10.02 4.46 2.62
CA VAL A 115 -10.53 3.24 1.98
C VAL A 115 -12.01 3.08 2.33
N THR A 116 -12.88 3.43 1.40
CA THR A 116 -14.32 3.34 1.61
C THR A 116 -14.84 1.93 1.38
N ASN A 117 -15.87 1.52 2.14
CA ASN A 117 -16.49 0.19 2.07
C ASN A 117 -15.49 -0.97 2.28
N SER A 118 -14.46 -0.76 3.11
CA SER A 118 -13.35 -1.72 3.29
C SER A 118 -13.81 -3.11 3.73
N GLU A 119 -14.93 -3.23 4.45
CA GLU A 119 -15.57 -4.50 4.82
C GLU A 119 -15.96 -5.38 3.62
N ASN A 120 -16.03 -4.80 2.43
CA ASN A 120 -16.33 -5.50 1.17
C ASN A 120 -15.08 -6.06 0.47
N ILE A 121 -13.88 -5.73 0.91
CA ILE A 121 -12.65 -6.33 0.40
C ILE A 121 -12.66 -7.81 0.81
N LYS A 122 -12.54 -8.71 -0.18
CA LYS A 122 -12.52 -10.15 0.04
C LYS A 122 -11.17 -10.73 -0.38
N PRO A 123 -10.72 -11.81 0.29
CA PRO A 123 -9.50 -12.49 -0.11
C PRO A 123 -9.53 -12.95 -1.57
N VAL A 124 -8.45 -12.69 -2.29
CA VAL A 124 -8.19 -13.23 -3.63
C VAL A 124 -7.00 -14.18 -3.55
N ASN A 125 -7.08 -15.33 -4.20
CA ASN A 125 -6.01 -16.31 -4.18
C ASN A 125 -4.70 -15.71 -4.69
N ASN A 126 -3.61 -16.07 -4.00
CA ASN A 126 -2.24 -15.62 -4.32
C ASN A 126 -1.95 -14.12 -4.08
N VAL A 127 -2.87 -13.39 -3.45
CA VAL A 127 -2.66 -12.01 -3.02
C VAL A 127 -3.01 -11.89 -1.54
N GLN A 128 -2.08 -11.36 -0.76
CA GLN A 128 -2.21 -11.13 0.67
C GLN A 128 -2.37 -9.63 0.91
N VAL A 129 -3.58 -9.22 1.28
CA VAL A 129 -3.87 -7.80 1.57
C VAL A 129 -3.42 -7.47 2.99
N VAL A 130 -2.61 -6.43 3.11
CA VAL A 130 -2.17 -5.83 4.37
C VAL A 130 -2.75 -4.43 4.45
N ILE A 131 -3.58 -4.13 5.45
CA ILE A 131 -3.89 -2.74 5.77
C ILE A 131 -2.80 -2.22 6.69
N ASP A 132 -2.04 -1.24 6.22
CA ASP A 132 -0.94 -0.63 6.94
C ASP A 132 -1.36 0.70 7.55
N PHE A 133 -1.46 0.73 8.89
CA PHE A 133 -1.71 1.98 9.58
C PHE A 133 -0.46 2.87 9.53
N ASP A 134 -0.52 3.94 8.75
CA ASP A 134 0.58 4.86 8.52
C ASP A 134 0.38 6.26 9.11
N GLY A 135 -0.41 6.38 10.17
CA GLY A 135 -0.47 7.59 10.99
C GLY A 135 0.76 7.73 11.89
N PHE A 136 1.19 8.95 12.15
CA PHE A 136 2.29 9.26 13.07
C PHE A 136 1.79 9.88 14.37
N GLY A 137 2.63 9.85 15.43
CA GLY A 137 2.32 10.46 16.71
C GLY A 137 2.96 9.74 17.90
N ASP A 138 2.52 10.11 19.12
CA ASP A 138 2.94 9.41 20.32
C ASP A 138 2.34 7.98 20.40
N PRO A 139 2.97 7.05 21.13
CA PRO A 139 2.54 5.65 21.15
C PRO A 139 1.08 5.44 21.55
N ASN A 140 0.56 6.20 22.53
CA ASN A 140 -0.81 5.98 22.99
C ASN A 140 -1.83 6.37 21.94
N SER A 141 -1.67 7.55 21.32
CA SER A 141 -2.49 8.00 20.21
C SER A 141 -2.38 7.05 19.02
N LYS A 142 -1.16 6.63 18.70
CA LYS A 142 -0.86 5.73 17.59
C LYS A 142 -1.52 4.36 17.77
N ILE A 143 -1.43 3.76 18.96
CA ILE A 143 -2.08 2.47 19.29
C ILE A 143 -3.61 2.60 19.17
N GLY A 144 -4.20 3.66 19.71
CA GLY A 144 -5.64 3.87 19.63
C GLY A 144 -6.15 4.01 18.19
N LEU A 145 -5.44 4.77 17.36
CA LEU A 145 -5.76 4.93 15.94
C LEU A 145 -5.52 3.63 15.14
N TYR A 146 -4.42 2.92 15.40
CA TYR A 146 -4.17 1.60 14.82
C TYR A 146 -5.36 0.65 15.08
N GLN A 147 -5.74 0.48 16.33
CA GLN A 147 -6.87 -0.39 16.72
C GLN A 147 -8.17 0.00 16.03
N HIS A 148 -8.43 1.31 15.90
CA HIS A 148 -9.61 1.81 15.24
C HIS A 148 -9.59 1.50 13.73
N ILE A 149 -8.51 1.84 13.04
CA ILE A 149 -8.37 1.68 11.57
C ILE A 149 -8.40 0.19 11.19
N ILE A 150 -7.67 -0.66 11.89
CA ILE A 150 -7.65 -2.10 11.64
C ILE A 150 -9.02 -2.73 11.94
N GLY A 151 -9.71 -2.25 12.98
CA GLY A 151 -11.06 -2.68 13.33
C GLY A 151 -12.13 -2.44 12.26
N LEU A 152 -11.86 -1.59 11.26
CA LEU A 152 -12.77 -1.34 10.13
C LEU A 152 -12.80 -2.52 9.12
N GLY A 153 -11.87 -3.45 9.21
CA GLY A 153 -11.80 -4.64 8.37
C GLY A 153 -11.25 -4.39 6.96
N GLY A 154 -11.27 -5.44 6.15
CA GLY A 154 -10.77 -5.41 4.77
C GLY A 154 -9.37 -5.97 4.59
N ALA A 155 -8.67 -6.31 5.68
CA ALA A 155 -7.35 -6.91 5.65
C ALA A 155 -7.38 -8.43 5.84
N GLN A 156 -6.34 -9.10 5.34
CA GLN A 156 -5.96 -10.45 5.75
C GLN A 156 -4.84 -10.38 6.80
N PHE A 157 -4.09 -9.30 6.77
CA PHE A 157 -2.99 -9.01 7.70
C PHE A 157 -2.98 -7.52 8.04
N ASP A 158 -2.49 -7.21 9.21
CA ASP A 158 -2.43 -5.85 9.74
C ASP A 158 -0.98 -5.37 9.77
N GLY A 159 -0.76 -4.11 9.39
CA GLY A 159 0.53 -3.46 9.36
C GLY A 159 0.54 -2.16 10.15
N ILE A 160 1.72 -1.72 10.53
CA ILE A 160 1.94 -0.40 11.13
C ILE A 160 3.26 0.20 10.66
N LYS A 161 3.20 1.44 10.19
CA LYS A 161 4.38 2.21 9.79
C LYS A 161 4.90 3.03 10.97
N LEU A 162 6.19 2.98 11.22
CA LEU A 162 6.87 3.79 12.23
C LEU A 162 7.62 4.95 11.57
N PHE A 163 7.39 6.16 12.07
CA PHE A 163 8.00 7.38 11.55
C PHE A 163 9.13 7.83 12.47
N TYR A 164 10.37 7.49 12.15
CA TYR A 164 11.56 7.78 12.97
C TYR A 164 11.76 9.27 13.33
N LYS A 165 11.13 10.19 12.58
CA LYS A 165 11.23 11.64 12.81
C LYS A 165 9.98 12.25 13.42
N HIS A 166 8.87 11.52 13.43
CA HIS A 166 7.55 12.07 13.78
C HIS A 166 6.85 11.31 14.90
N ASP A 167 7.28 10.07 15.19
CA ASP A 167 6.81 9.32 16.36
C ASP A 167 7.72 9.65 17.55
N ASP A 168 7.16 10.23 18.62
CA ASP A 168 7.90 10.60 19.82
C ASP A 168 7.13 10.22 21.09
N PRO A 169 7.65 9.27 21.90
CA PRO A 169 8.79 8.39 21.59
C PRO A 169 8.48 7.37 20.50
N LEU A 170 9.50 6.93 19.77
CA LEU A 170 9.36 5.83 18.81
C LEU A 170 9.03 4.53 19.55
N MET A 171 8.05 3.79 19.09
CA MET A 171 7.71 2.47 19.62
C MET A 171 8.86 1.48 19.40
N SER A 172 9.16 0.67 20.42
CA SER A 172 10.13 -0.41 20.27
C SER A 172 9.56 -1.58 19.45
N PRO A 173 10.39 -2.47 18.89
CA PRO A 173 9.91 -3.70 18.25
C PRO A 173 9.01 -4.55 19.16
N ALA A 174 9.27 -4.57 20.46
CA ALA A 174 8.44 -5.30 21.43
C ALA A 174 7.04 -4.68 21.57
N ASP A 175 6.95 -3.34 21.56
CA ASP A 175 5.66 -2.65 21.60
C ASP A 175 4.84 -2.94 20.34
N VAL A 176 5.49 -2.94 19.17
CA VAL A 176 4.83 -3.24 17.89
C VAL A 176 4.29 -4.68 17.88
N VAL A 177 5.10 -5.67 18.29
CA VAL A 177 4.66 -7.08 18.34
C VAL A 177 3.55 -7.31 19.36
N ALA A 178 3.42 -6.44 20.35
CA ALA A 178 2.37 -6.52 21.37
C ALA A 178 1.05 -5.86 20.95
N LEU A 179 0.99 -5.22 19.77
CA LEU A 179 -0.24 -4.58 19.28
C LEU A 179 -1.39 -5.60 19.14
N LYS A 180 -2.61 -5.10 19.31
CA LYS A 180 -3.84 -5.85 19.10
C LYS A 180 -4.82 -4.98 18.28
N PRO A 181 -5.61 -5.58 17.37
CA PRO A 181 -5.53 -7.00 16.94
C PRO A 181 -4.18 -7.32 16.30
N ASP A 182 -3.84 -8.61 16.28
CA ASP A 182 -2.60 -9.17 15.71
C ASP A 182 -2.89 -9.90 14.40
#